data_a7628e2d052e504474fc48e6328ccb18
#
_entry.id   a7628e2d052e504474fc48e6328ccb18
#
_cell.length_a   1.000
_cell.length_b   1.000
_cell.length_c   1.000
_cell.angle_alpha   90.00
_cell.angle_beta   90.00
_cell.angle_gamma   90.00
#
_symmetry.space_group_name_H-M   'P 1'
#
loop_
_entity.id
_entity.type
_entity.pdbx_description
1 polymer ?
#
loop_
_entity_poly.entity_id
_entity_poly.type
_entity_poly.pdbx_seq_one_letter_code
_entity_poly.pdbx_strand_id
1 'polypeptide(L)'
;DKNGDPASGVESFIQTDAAVNMGNSGGALINTDGRLIGVNSAIASPTGYYSGYSYAIPVNIVKKVVDDLIKFGTVQRGFLGVRFVNASDITEDDKKRQGIPATAEGIYVTDVPTDGGAYEAGIRKGDILTKVNGADISNGAEMQGLISRQKPGDKIPISYIRNGSEKTALVTLKNKAGNYDIVKADAVIETLGAELTTLDAKKAREYGVTGGVIVKKINEGAINDQTRMKDGFIILKVNDKEVKTVDEMKAAVGVNKSITISGFYPGYDGVYEYPLSLDDN
;
A
#
# COMPACT_ATOMS: atom_id res chain seq x y z
N ASP A 1 -8.19 -6.51 -5.87
CA ASP A 1 -9.26 -5.93 -6.66
C ASP A 1 -9.53 -6.79 -7.89
N LYS A 2 -10.50 -6.42 -8.76
CA LYS A 2 -10.93 -7.24 -9.91
C LYS A 2 -9.85 -7.49 -10.98
N ASN A 3 -8.68 -6.88 -10.86
CA ASN A 3 -7.56 -6.98 -11.80
C ASN A 3 -6.40 -7.84 -11.29
N GLY A 4 -6.55 -8.52 -10.14
CA GLY A 4 -5.51 -9.37 -9.57
C GLY A 4 -4.29 -8.62 -9.02
N ASP A 5 -4.38 -7.32 -8.91
CA ASP A 5 -3.38 -6.53 -8.21
C ASP A 5 -3.57 -6.78 -6.70
N PRO A 6 -2.55 -7.25 -5.97
CA PRO A 6 -2.70 -7.44 -4.53
C PRO A 6 -3.14 -6.10 -3.94
N ALA A 7 -4.27 -6.11 -3.23
CA ALA A 7 -4.82 -4.93 -2.59
C ALA A 7 -3.69 -4.19 -1.89
N SER A 8 -3.48 -2.92 -2.22
CA SER A 8 -2.36 -2.12 -1.70
C SER A 8 -2.53 -1.77 -0.21
N GLY A 9 -3.52 -2.38 0.45
CA GLY A 9 -3.84 -2.22 1.86
C GLY A 9 -3.25 -3.34 2.71
N VAL A 10 -2.84 -3.00 3.92
CA VAL A 10 -2.53 -3.99 4.95
C VAL A 10 -3.86 -4.49 5.51
N GLU A 11 -4.23 -5.73 5.18
CA GLU A 11 -5.48 -6.36 5.63
C GLU A 11 -5.31 -7.13 6.95
N SER A 12 -4.38 -6.73 7.80
CA SER A 12 -4.19 -7.31 9.13
C SER A 12 -4.89 -6.44 10.16
N PHE A 13 -6.12 -6.81 10.54
CA PHE A 13 -6.92 -6.11 11.53
C PHE A 13 -7.06 -6.93 12.82
N ILE A 14 -7.20 -6.25 13.94
CA ILE A 14 -7.76 -6.83 15.15
C ILE A 14 -9.26 -6.84 15.00
N GLN A 15 -9.88 -8.03 14.99
CA GLN A 15 -11.32 -8.16 15.10
C GLN A 15 -11.70 -8.15 16.58
N THR A 16 -12.76 -7.40 16.92
CA THR A 16 -13.26 -7.29 18.28
C THR A 16 -14.79 -7.17 18.30
N ASP A 17 -15.39 -7.58 19.39
CA ASP A 17 -16.81 -7.38 19.72
C ASP A 17 -17.07 -6.06 20.47
N ALA A 18 -16.05 -5.27 20.73
CA ALA A 18 -16.20 -3.90 21.24
C ALA A 18 -17.02 -3.07 20.26
N ALA A 19 -18.10 -2.44 20.74
CA ALA A 19 -19.04 -1.72 19.90
C ALA A 19 -18.42 -0.48 19.26
N VAL A 20 -18.20 -0.54 17.95
CA VAL A 20 -17.77 0.59 17.12
C VAL A 20 -18.92 1.03 16.22
N ASN A 21 -19.21 2.32 16.19
CA ASN A 21 -20.19 2.93 15.32
C ASN A 21 -19.59 4.14 14.60
N MET A 22 -20.36 4.74 13.71
CA MET A 22 -19.99 5.99 13.05
C MET A 22 -19.62 7.06 14.10
N GLY A 23 -18.44 7.66 13.96
CA GLY A 23 -17.86 8.61 14.91
C GLY A 23 -16.73 8.02 15.79
N ASN A 24 -16.65 6.69 15.93
CA ASN A 24 -15.57 6.04 16.70
C ASN A 24 -14.31 5.76 15.86
N SER A 25 -14.36 5.91 14.55
CA SER A 25 -13.19 5.71 13.66
C SER A 25 -12.08 6.69 14.01
N GLY A 26 -10.84 6.19 14.12
CA GLY A 26 -9.68 6.93 14.64
C GLY A 26 -9.55 6.91 16.17
N GLY A 27 -10.58 6.45 16.90
CA GLY A 27 -10.54 6.27 18.35
C GLY A 27 -9.67 5.09 18.79
N ALA A 28 -9.20 5.13 20.02
CA ALA A 28 -8.33 4.12 20.59
C ALA A 28 -9.09 2.82 20.91
N LEU A 29 -8.51 1.68 20.54
CA LEU A 29 -8.83 0.38 21.12
C LEU A 29 -7.80 0.08 22.20
N ILE A 30 -8.26 -0.06 23.44
CA ILE A 30 -7.41 -0.31 24.59
C ILE A 30 -7.70 -1.69 25.22
N ASN A 31 -6.71 -2.29 25.86
CA ASN A 31 -6.91 -3.50 26.64
C ASN A 31 -7.31 -3.16 28.09
N THR A 32 -7.55 -4.18 28.90
CA THR A 32 -7.94 -4.05 30.33
C THR A 32 -6.87 -3.40 31.20
N ASP A 33 -5.60 -3.38 30.75
CA ASP A 33 -4.50 -2.68 31.44
C ASP A 33 -4.40 -1.19 31.01
N GLY A 34 -5.32 -0.68 30.18
CA GLY A 34 -5.30 0.68 29.68
C GLY A 34 -4.27 0.93 28.57
N ARG A 35 -3.70 -0.12 27.98
CA ARG A 35 -2.72 0.02 26.89
C ARG A 35 -3.41 0.11 25.54
N LEU A 36 -2.95 1.01 24.69
CA LEU A 36 -3.37 1.10 23.29
C LEU A 36 -2.94 -0.17 22.55
N ILE A 37 -3.90 -0.91 21.97
CA ILE A 37 -3.66 -2.10 21.18
C ILE A 37 -4.00 -1.90 19.69
N GLY A 38 -4.85 -0.92 19.39
CA GLY A 38 -5.23 -0.60 18.00
C GLY A 38 -5.93 0.74 17.87
N VAL A 39 -6.22 1.10 16.63
CA VAL A 39 -7.02 2.27 16.26
C VAL A 39 -8.24 1.79 15.48
N ASN A 40 -9.44 2.14 15.95
CA ASN A 40 -10.70 1.75 15.31
C ASN A 40 -10.76 2.24 13.85
N SER A 41 -11.15 1.35 12.95
CA SER A 41 -11.13 1.65 11.51
C SER A 41 -12.48 1.37 10.84
N ALA A 42 -13.05 0.18 11.03
CA ALA A 42 -14.22 -0.26 10.29
C ALA A 42 -15.11 -1.18 11.12
N ILE A 43 -16.31 -1.43 10.60
CA ILE A 43 -17.23 -2.47 11.06
C ILE A 43 -17.67 -3.32 9.87
N ALA A 44 -17.93 -4.61 10.11
CA ALA A 44 -18.67 -5.43 9.15
C ALA A 44 -20.17 -5.32 9.50
N SER A 45 -20.93 -4.63 8.67
CA SER A 45 -22.34 -4.41 8.93
C SER A 45 -23.15 -4.26 7.63
N PRO A 46 -24.25 -5.02 7.48
CA PRO A 46 -25.18 -4.83 6.37
C PRO A 46 -25.98 -3.52 6.47
N THR A 47 -26.11 -2.98 7.67
CA THR A 47 -26.97 -1.82 7.99
C THR A 47 -26.20 -0.52 8.22
N GLY A 48 -24.88 -0.58 8.30
CA GLY A 48 -24.02 0.54 8.68
C GLY A 48 -23.90 0.78 10.18
N TYR A 49 -24.61 -0.01 11.01
CA TYR A 49 -24.50 0.02 12.49
C TYR A 49 -23.79 -1.22 13.00
N TYR A 50 -23.22 -1.13 14.20
CA TYR A 50 -22.57 -2.26 14.88
C TYR A 50 -23.45 -3.52 14.87
N SER A 51 -22.87 -4.62 14.42
CA SER A 51 -23.51 -5.94 14.31
C SER A 51 -22.70 -7.08 14.92
N GLY A 52 -21.80 -6.76 15.87
CA GLY A 52 -20.95 -7.75 16.54
C GLY A 52 -19.52 -7.85 16.00
N TYR A 53 -19.20 -7.17 14.90
CA TYR A 53 -17.89 -7.27 14.26
C TYR A 53 -17.31 -5.88 14.01
N SER A 54 -16.28 -5.54 14.77
CA SER A 54 -15.50 -4.31 14.63
C SER A 54 -14.05 -4.65 14.30
N TYR A 55 -13.39 -3.74 13.59
CA TYR A 55 -12.01 -3.90 13.14
C TYR A 55 -11.17 -2.71 13.54
N ALA A 56 -10.01 -3.00 14.11
CA ALA A 56 -9.03 -1.99 14.49
C ALA A 56 -7.67 -2.29 13.84
N ILE A 57 -6.96 -1.24 13.44
CA ILE A 57 -5.59 -1.35 12.94
C ILE A 57 -4.67 -1.60 14.13
N PRO A 58 -3.86 -2.68 14.15
CA PRO A 58 -2.92 -2.98 15.24
C PRO A 58 -1.95 -1.84 15.52
N VAL A 59 -1.71 -1.53 16.79
CA VAL A 59 -0.89 -0.38 17.21
C VAL A 59 0.54 -0.40 16.65
N ASN A 60 1.13 -1.57 16.44
CA ASN A 60 2.46 -1.70 15.85
C ASN A 60 2.51 -1.28 14.39
N ILE A 61 1.42 -1.48 13.64
CA ILE A 61 1.27 -0.96 12.27
C ILE A 61 1.04 0.55 12.32
N VAL A 62 0.14 1.01 13.21
CA VAL A 62 -0.10 2.45 13.41
C VAL A 62 1.20 3.18 13.72
N LYS A 63 1.99 2.67 14.68
CA LYS A 63 3.26 3.27 15.06
C LYS A 63 4.21 3.41 13.86
N LYS A 64 4.38 2.33 13.09
CA LYS A 64 5.24 2.35 11.89
C LYS A 64 4.78 3.38 10.87
N VAL A 65 3.47 3.44 10.59
CA VAL A 65 2.90 4.38 9.63
C VAL A 65 3.09 5.83 10.10
N VAL A 66 2.83 6.11 11.38
CA VAL A 66 3.00 7.45 11.95
C VAL A 66 4.49 7.86 11.95
N ASP A 67 5.39 6.96 12.37
CA ASP A 67 6.84 7.22 12.36
C ASP A 67 7.33 7.53 10.92
N ASP A 68 6.83 6.82 9.92
CA ASP A 68 7.18 7.08 8.52
C ASP A 68 6.65 8.44 8.04
N LEU A 69 5.38 8.75 8.33
CA LEU A 69 4.77 10.02 7.94
C LEU A 69 5.50 11.22 8.57
N ILE A 70 5.87 11.12 9.84
CA ILE A 70 6.64 12.17 10.52
C ILE A 70 8.05 12.32 9.89
N LYS A 71 8.70 11.19 9.56
CA LYS A 71 10.10 11.20 9.13
C LYS A 71 10.28 11.46 7.64
N PHE A 72 9.38 10.94 6.82
CA PHE A 72 9.53 10.91 5.36
C PHE A 72 8.39 11.62 4.62
N GLY A 73 7.31 12.00 5.32
CA GLY A 73 6.09 12.55 4.72
C GLY A 73 5.27 11.51 3.95
N THR A 74 5.75 10.28 3.83
CA THR A 74 5.06 9.17 3.14
C THR A 74 5.40 7.83 3.76
N VAL A 75 4.46 6.86 3.65
CA VAL A 75 4.64 5.53 4.23
C VAL A 75 5.61 4.71 3.39
N GLN A 76 6.67 4.23 4.01
CA GLN A 76 7.64 3.34 3.38
C GLN A 76 7.13 1.90 3.44
N ARG A 77 6.97 1.23 2.30
CA ARG A 77 6.52 -0.16 2.24
C ARG A 77 7.56 -1.04 1.58
N GLY A 78 8.03 -2.04 2.34
CA GLY A 78 8.85 -3.12 1.81
C GLY A 78 7.98 -4.16 1.11
N PHE A 79 8.45 -4.66 -0.03
CA PHE A 79 7.81 -5.73 -0.79
C PHE A 79 8.76 -6.90 -0.95
N LEU A 80 8.21 -8.09 -0.78
CA LEU A 80 8.95 -9.35 -0.98
C LEU A 80 9.19 -9.63 -2.48
N GLY A 81 8.23 -9.26 -3.31
CA GLY A 81 8.28 -9.53 -4.75
C GLY A 81 7.93 -10.98 -5.08
N VAL A 82 6.78 -11.45 -4.61
CA VAL A 82 6.21 -12.77 -4.95
C VAL A 82 4.74 -12.64 -5.32
N ARG A 83 4.27 -13.46 -6.25
CA ARG A 83 2.85 -13.77 -6.44
C ARG A 83 2.55 -15.09 -5.74
N PHE A 84 1.41 -15.17 -5.10
CA PHE A 84 1.13 -16.32 -4.23
C PHE A 84 -0.36 -16.63 -4.12
N VAL A 85 -0.63 -17.83 -3.59
CA VAL A 85 -1.92 -18.25 -3.06
C VAL A 85 -1.69 -18.91 -1.70
N ASN A 86 -2.70 -18.95 -0.83
CA ASN A 86 -2.57 -19.73 0.40
C ASN A 86 -2.53 -21.21 0.04
N ALA A 87 -1.66 -21.97 0.67
CA ALA A 87 -1.57 -23.40 0.43
C ALA A 87 -2.86 -24.15 0.79
N SER A 88 -3.65 -23.60 1.74
CA SER A 88 -4.98 -24.10 2.11
C SER A 88 -6.01 -23.99 0.98
N ASP A 89 -5.87 -22.99 0.09
CA ASP A 89 -6.83 -22.68 -0.96
C ASP A 89 -6.59 -23.54 -2.23
N ILE A 90 -5.49 -24.31 -2.27
CA ILE A 90 -5.14 -25.21 -3.37
C ILE A 90 -5.88 -26.53 -3.18
N THR A 91 -6.59 -26.97 -4.24
CA THR A 91 -7.31 -28.25 -4.21
C THR A 91 -6.36 -29.45 -4.03
N GLU A 92 -6.83 -30.53 -3.44
CA GLU A 92 -6.06 -31.77 -3.26
C GLU A 92 -5.47 -32.29 -4.59
N ASP A 93 -6.26 -32.22 -5.68
CA ASP A 93 -5.84 -32.67 -7.01
C ASP A 93 -4.76 -31.76 -7.59
N ASP A 94 -4.83 -30.44 -7.35
CA ASP A 94 -3.79 -29.49 -7.75
C ASP A 94 -2.52 -29.67 -6.92
N LYS A 95 -2.65 -29.90 -5.61
CA LYS A 95 -1.51 -30.24 -4.75
C LYS A 95 -0.79 -31.46 -5.27
N LYS A 96 -1.51 -32.55 -5.59
CA LYS A 96 -0.93 -33.75 -6.16
C LYS A 96 -0.23 -33.53 -7.49
N ARG A 97 -0.87 -32.78 -8.41
CA ARG A 97 -0.28 -32.43 -9.73
C ARG A 97 0.99 -31.62 -9.61
N GLN A 98 1.08 -30.75 -8.63
CA GLN A 98 2.21 -29.84 -8.42
C GLN A 98 3.25 -30.36 -7.42
N GLY A 99 3.05 -31.59 -6.89
CA GLY A 99 3.95 -32.20 -5.89
C GLY A 99 3.96 -31.44 -4.54
N ILE A 100 2.87 -30.74 -4.21
CA ILE A 100 2.70 -30.04 -2.94
C ILE A 100 2.21 -31.06 -1.90
N PRO A 101 2.82 -31.15 -0.71
CA PRO A 101 2.32 -32.00 0.36
C PRO A 101 0.86 -31.66 0.71
N ALA A 102 0.02 -32.68 0.92
CA ALA A 102 -1.40 -32.46 1.28
C ALA A 102 -1.55 -31.64 2.57
N THR A 103 -0.62 -31.81 3.52
CA THR A 103 -0.55 -31.09 4.79
C THR A 103 0.22 -29.75 4.70
N ALA A 104 0.53 -29.28 3.49
CA ALA A 104 1.28 -28.02 3.35
C ALA A 104 0.45 -26.85 3.87
N GLU A 105 0.98 -26.16 4.86
CA GLU A 105 0.50 -24.89 5.39
C GLU A 105 1.44 -23.76 4.95
N GLY A 106 0.93 -22.52 4.88
CA GLY A 106 1.71 -21.37 4.47
C GLY A 106 1.34 -20.83 3.09
N ILE A 107 2.30 -20.22 2.43
CA ILE A 107 2.13 -19.43 1.20
C ILE A 107 2.80 -20.15 0.03
N TYR A 108 2.01 -20.64 -0.92
CA TYR A 108 2.53 -21.23 -2.15
C TYR A 108 2.88 -20.15 -3.16
N VAL A 109 4.14 -20.10 -3.57
CA VAL A 109 4.66 -19.10 -4.53
C VAL A 109 4.33 -19.55 -5.95
N THR A 110 3.45 -18.78 -6.60
CA THR A 110 3.01 -19.03 -7.99
C THR A 110 3.93 -18.39 -9.02
N ASP A 111 4.58 -17.27 -8.65
CA ASP A 111 5.51 -16.56 -9.52
C ASP A 111 6.46 -15.68 -8.70
N VAL A 112 7.67 -15.39 -9.22
CA VAL A 112 8.67 -14.54 -8.60
C VAL A 112 9.26 -13.63 -9.68
N PRO A 113 8.84 -12.36 -9.76
CA PRO A 113 9.42 -11.39 -10.68
C PRO A 113 10.92 -11.26 -10.50
N THR A 114 11.67 -11.20 -11.61
CA THR A 114 13.13 -11.22 -11.61
C THR A 114 13.78 -9.99 -10.98
N ASP A 115 13.05 -8.88 -10.92
CA ASP A 115 13.42 -7.63 -10.26
C ASP A 115 13.04 -7.59 -8.77
N GLY A 116 12.36 -8.63 -8.25
CA GLY A 116 11.95 -8.75 -6.85
C GLY A 116 13.08 -9.16 -5.90
N GLY A 117 13.02 -8.70 -4.64
CA GLY A 117 13.99 -9.10 -3.60
C GLY A 117 13.99 -10.61 -3.31
N ALA A 118 12.82 -11.25 -3.41
CA ALA A 118 12.68 -12.70 -3.27
C ALA A 118 13.46 -13.46 -4.35
N TYR A 119 13.42 -12.99 -5.61
CA TYR A 119 14.16 -13.61 -6.71
C TYR A 119 15.68 -13.56 -6.46
N GLU A 120 16.19 -12.41 -6.05
CA GLU A 120 17.61 -12.22 -5.73
C GLU A 120 18.07 -13.11 -4.56
N ALA A 121 17.18 -13.30 -3.57
CA ALA A 121 17.44 -14.18 -2.43
C ALA A 121 17.30 -15.68 -2.76
N GLY A 122 16.94 -16.04 -4.00
CA GLY A 122 16.86 -17.41 -4.44
C GLY A 122 15.51 -18.10 -4.19
N ILE A 123 14.46 -17.36 -3.78
CA ILE A 123 13.08 -17.89 -3.75
C ILE A 123 12.60 -18.08 -5.19
N ARG A 124 11.84 -19.14 -5.44
CA ARG A 124 11.38 -19.51 -6.78
C ARG A 124 9.91 -19.96 -6.74
N LYS A 125 9.27 -19.94 -7.90
CA LYS A 125 7.96 -20.59 -8.09
C LYS A 125 8.01 -22.04 -7.58
N GLY A 126 6.97 -22.43 -6.84
CA GLY A 126 6.84 -23.75 -6.25
C GLY A 126 7.34 -23.84 -4.80
N ASP A 127 7.97 -22.80 -4.27
CA ASP A 127 8.31 -22.73 -2.85
C ASP A 127 7.04 -22.52 -2.00
N ILE A 128 7.08 -23.04 -0.77
CA ILE A 128 6.04 -22.81 0.23
C ILE A 128 6.66 -22.00 1.36
N LEU A 129 6.32 -20.71 1.48
CA LEU A 129 6.81 -19.86 2.56
C LEU A 129 6.08 -20.23 3.86
N THR A 130 6.85 -20.48 4.92
CA THR A 130 6.33 -20.95 6.21
C THR A 130 6.59 -19.98 7.35
N LYS A 131 7.66 -19.15 7.27
CA LYS A 131 7.96 -18.13 8.29
C LYS A 131 8.47 -16.84 7.67
N VAL A 132 8.11 -15.74 8.29
CA VAL A 132 8.62 -14.39 8.02
C VAL A 132 9.26 -13.85 9.29
N ASN A 133 10.56 -13.57 9.26
CA ASN A 133 11.31 -13.06 10.40
C ASN A 133 11.14 -13.91 11.67
N GLY A 134 11.12 -15.25 11.49
CA GLY A 134 10.96 -16.23 12.56
C GLY A 134 9.53 -16.47 13.03
N ALA A 135 8.57 -15.67 12.63
CA ALA A 135 7.15 -15.89 12.93
C ALA A 135 6.53 -16.82 11.89
N ASP A 136 5.78 -17.82 12.35
CA ASP A 136 5.04 -18.72 11.48
C ASP A 136 3.95 -17.95 10.70
N ILE A 137 3.71 -18.36 9.46
CA ILE A 137 2.67 -17.82 8.59
C ILE A 137 1.86 -18.96 7.98
N SER A 138 0.53 -18.83 8.05
CA SER A 138 -0.41 -19.78 7.48
C SER A 138 -1.16 -19.23 6.26
N ASN A 139 -1.22 -17.92 6.12
CA ASN A 139 -1.97 -17.22 5.07
C ASN A 139 -1.32 -15.88 4.66
N GLY A 140 -1.80 -15.33 3.53
CA GLY A 140 -1.27 -14.09 2.96
C GLY A 140 -1.45 -12.86 3.85
N ALA A 141 -2.51 -12.79 4.64
CA ALA A 141 -2.75 -11.67 5.55
C ALA A 141 -1.70 -11.61 6.67
N GLU A 142 -1.33 -12.76 7.24
CA GLU A 142 -0.26 -12.86 8.23
C GLU A 142 1.09 -12.46 7.63
N MET A 143 1.42 -12.98 6.44
CA MET A 143 2.64 -12.63 5.72
C MET A 143 2.70 -11.11 5.47
N GLN A 144 1.64 -10.54 4.91
CA GLN A 144 1.57 -9.10 4.62
C GLN A 144 1.64 -8.26 5.90
N GLY A 145 0.98 -8.69 6.97
CA GLY A 145 1.03 -8.02 8.28
C GLY A 145 2.44 -7.96 8.88
N LEU A 146 3.26 -9.00 8.66
CA LEU A 146 4.66 -9.02 9.09
C LEU A 146 5.56 -8.15 8.19
N ILE A 147 5.36 -8.22 6.87
CA ILE A 147 6.15 -7.46 5.89
C ILE A 147 5.83 -5.96 5.96
N SER A 148 4.56 -5.59 6.20
CA SER A 148 4.13 -4.18 6.26
C SER A 148 4.78 -3.34 7.37
N ARG A 149 5.37 -4.01 8.35
CA ARG A 149 6.15 -3.37 9.43
C ARG A 149 7.57 -3.00 9.00
N GLN A 150 8.01 -3.48 7.84
CA GLN A 150 9.34 -3.30 7.30
C GLN A 150 9.35 -2.22 6.22
N LYS A 151 10.53 -1.72 5.90
CA LYS A 151 10.76 -0.71 4.86
C LYS A 151 11.68 -1.26 3.76
N PRO A 152 11.76 -0.59 2.61
CA PRO A 152 12.75 -0.92 1.59
C PRO A 152 14.16 -0.92 2.17
N GLY A 153 14.98 -1.87 1.76
CA GLY A 153 16.35 -2.09 2.26
C GLY A 153 16.46 -2.95 3.52
N ASP A 154 15.35 -3.20 4.24
CA ASP A 154 15.39 -4.12 5.38
C ASP A 154 15.61 -5.56 4.89
N LYS A 155 16.45 -6.29 5.62
CA LYS A 155 16.78 -7.70 5.36
C LYS A 155 16.02 -8.58 6.33
N ILE A 156 15.17 -9.47 5.82
CA ILE A 156 14.37 -10.36 6.63
C ILE A 156 14.60 -11.82 6.25
N PRO A 157 14.77 -12.73 7.23
CA PRO A 157 14.83 -14.16 6.98
C PRO A 157 13.44 -14.67 6.63
N ILE A 158 13.35 -15.41 5.52
CA ILE A 158 12.16 -16.10 5.05
C ILE A 158 12.45 -17.60 5.06
N SER A 159 11.72 -18.37 5.87
CA SER A 159 11.78 -19.82 5.81
C SER A 159 10.79 -20.35 4.78
N TYR A 160 11.20 -21.35 4.02
CA TYR A 160 10.40 -21.95 2.97
C TYR A 160 10.73 -23.43 2.78
N ILE A 161 9.79 -24.19 2.26
CA ILE A 161 9.95 -25.58 1.86
C ILE A 161 10.11 -25.64 0.34
N ARG A 162 11.16 -26.34 -0.13
CA ARG A 162 11.40 -26.67 -1.53
C ARG A 162 11.78 -28.15 -1.65
N ASN A 163 11.05 -28.88 -2.47
CA ASN A 163 11.25 -30.32 -2.66
C ASN A 163 11.28 -31.10 -1.32
N GLY A 164 10.37 -30.78 -0.40
CA GLY A 164 10.26 -31.40 0.92
C GLY A 164 11.33 -30.99 1.94
N SER A 165 12.27 -30.13 1.58
CA SER A 165 13.33 -29.65 2.47
C SER A 165 13.09 -28.21 2.92
N GLU A 166 13.19 -27.96 4.22
CA GLU A 166 13.14 -26.60 4.78
C GLU A 166 14.44 -25.85 4.49
N LYS A 167 14.30 -24.60 4.08
CA LYS A 167 15.40 -23.68 3.75
C LYS A 167 15.06 -22.29 4.29
N THR A 168 16.10 -21.47 4.42
CA THR A 168 15.94 -20.06 4.78
C THR A 168 16.70 -19.18 3.79
N ALA A 169 16.04 -18.13 3.31
CA ALA A 169 16.66 -17.09 2.49
C ALA A 169 16.61 -15.76 3.23
N LEU A 170 17.68 -14.98 3.16
CA LEU A 170 17.70 -13.60 3.65
C LEU A 170 17.29 -12.67 2.51
N VAL A 171 16.07 -12.18 2.57
CA VAL A 171 15.49 -11.34 1.52
C VAL A 171 15.65 -9.87 1.88
N THR A 172 16.23 -9.08 0.97
CA THR A 172 16.22 -7.62 1.06
C THR A 172 14.94 -7.11 0.41
N LEU A 173 14.09 -6.44 1.19
CA LEU A 173 12.84 -5.90 0.69
C LEU A 173 13.08 -4.72 -0.24
N LYS A 174 12.31 -4.63 -1.30
CA LYS A 174 12.31 -3.50 -2.25
C LYS A 174 11.07 -2.65 -2.10
N ASN A 175 11.08 -1.42 -2.60
CA ASN A 175 9.88 -0.62 -2.75
C ASN A 175 9.03 -1.10 -3.94
N LYS A 176 7.87 -0.50 -4.19
CA LYS A 176 6.99 -0.86 -5.30
C LYS A 176 7.65 -0.65 -6.68
N ALA A 177 8.61 0.26 -6.79
CA ALA A 177 9.38 0.51 -8.01
C ALA A 177 10.51 -0.52 -8.25
N GLY A 178 10.69 -1.49 -7.36
CA GLY A 178 11.69 -2.56 -7.50
C GLY A 178 13.11 -2.16 -7.06
N ASN A 179 13.26 -1.06 -6.33
CA ASN A 179 14.54 -0.61 -5.78
C ASN A 179 14.51 -0.50 -4.25
N TYR A 180 15.62 -0.07 -3.64
CA TYR A 180 15.79 0.04 -2.19
C TYR A 180 15.58 1.45 -1.65
N ASP A 181 15.18 2.39 -2.50
CA ASP A 181 15.13 3.80 -2.15
C ASP A 181 14.02 4.12 -1.15
N ILE A 182 14.36 4.97 -0.20
CA ILE A 182 13.42 5.58 0.72
C ILE A 182 12.87 6.83 0.06
N VAL A 183 11.58 6.80 -0.25
CA VAL A 183 10.91 7.94 -0.90
C VAL A 183 10.60 9.01 0.13
N LYS A 184 11.08 10.23 -0.12
CA LYS A 184 10.70 11.42 0.62
C LYS A 184 9.59 12.15 -0.14
N ALA A 185 8.56 12.58 0.57
CA ALA A 185 7.45 13.30 -0.05
C ALA A 185 7.89 14.55 -0.83
N ASP A 186 8.94 15.23 -0.37
CA ASP A 186 9.44 16.45 -1.04
C ASP A 186 10.13 16.14 -2.37
N ALA A 187 10.83 15.01 -2.50
CA ALA A 187 11.44 14.59 -3.76
C ALA A 187 10.40 14.35 -4.88
N VAL A 188 9.19 13.90 -4.52
CA VAL A 188 8.09 13.74 -5.47
C VAL A 188 7.68 15.06 -6.12
N ILE A 189 7.64 16.15 -5.33
CA ILE A 189 7.28 17.49 -5.84
C ILE A 189 8.37 18.03 -6.76
N GLU A 190 9.64 17.80 -6.44
CA GLU A 190 10.76 18.18 -7.29
C GLU A 190 10.70 17.44 -8.64
N THR A 191 10.43 16.13 -8.63
CA THR A 191 10.28 15.35 -9.87
C THR A 191 9.10 15.81 -10.71
N LEU A 192 7.97 16.17 -10.11
CA LEU A 192 6.82 16.72 -10.83
C LEU A 192 7.10 18.09 -11.43
N GLY A 193 7.97 18.88 -10.83
CA GLY A 193 8.34 20.21 -11.30
C GLY A 193 7.22 21.22 -11.17
N ALA A 194 6.46 21.24 -10.07
CA ALA A 194 5.35 22.16 -9.89
C ALA A 194 5.24 22.68 -8.45
N GLU A 195 4.87 23.94 -8.33
CA GLU A 195 4.44 24.54 -7.07
C GLU A 195 2.98 24.18 -6.81
N LEU A 196 2.75 23.40 -5.76
CA LEU A 196 1.44 22.88 -5.41
C LEU A 196 0.91 23.49 -4.11
N THR A 197 -0.39 23.70 -4.05
CA THR A 197 -1.06 24.14 -2.82
C THR A 197 -2.41 23.45 -2.66
N THR A 198 -2.78 23.17 -1.41
CA THR A 198 -4.12 22.62 -1.11
C THR A 198 -5.20 23.64 -1.47
N LEU A 199 -6.26 23.19 -2.12
CA LEU A 199 -7.41 24.00 -2.46
C LEU A 199 -8.11 24.46 -1.18
N ASP A 200 -8.34 25.77 -1.07
CA ASP A 200 -9.07 26.35 0.05
C ASP A 200 -10.51 25.81 0.13
N ALA A 201 -11.00 25.55 1.35
CA ALA A 201 -12.30 24.95 1.58
C ALA A 201 -13.49 25.79 1.04
N LYS A 202 -13.34 27.14 0.95
CA LYS A 202 -14.36 28.00 0.37
C LYS A 202 -14.40 27.81 -1.15
N LYS A 203 -13.25 27.82 -1.80
CA LYS A 203 -13.14 27.57 -3.25
C LYS A 203 -13.56 26.16 -3.62
N ALA A 204 -13.24 25.14 -2.80
CA ALA A 204 -13.70 23.79 -3.02
C ALA A 204 -15.24 23.71 -3.10
N ARG A 205 -15.93 24.40 -2.19
CA ARG A 205 -17.43 24.49 -2.22
C ARG A 205 -17.94 25.25 -3.44
N GLU A 206 -17.29 26.33 -3.85
CA GLU A 206 -17.64 27.10 -5.06
C GLU A 206 -17.55 26.23 -6.32
N TYR A 207 -16.57 25.34 -6.37
CA TYR A 207 -16.36 24.41 -7.50
C TYR A 207 -17.13 23.08 -7.36
N GLY A 208 -17.88 22.88 -6.27
CA GLY A 208 -18.65 21.66 -6.03
C GLY A 208 -17.80 20.41 -5.75
N VAL A 209 -16.58 20.59 -5.25
CA VAL A 209 -15.65 19.49 -4.92
C VAL A 209 -15.38 19.41 -3.42
N THR A 210 -14.94 18.24 -2.95
CA THR A 210 -14.66 17.99 -1.52
C THR A 210 -13.28 18.46 -1.08
N GLY A 211 -12.40 18.84 -2.01
CA GLY A 211 -11.03 19.27 -1.84
C GLY A 211 -10.27 19.16 -3.15
N GLY A 212 -8.95 19.31 -3.12
CA GLY A 212 -8.09 19.19 -4.28
C GLY A 212 -6.74 19.90 -4.10
N VAL A 213 -5.90 19.82 -5.12
CA VAL A 213 -4.57 20.45 -5.14
C VAL A 213 -4.46 21.37 -6.35
N ILE A 214 -4.14 22.63 -6.10
CA ILE A 214 -3.94 23.64 -7.16
C ILE A 214 -2.48 23.60 -7.63
N VAL A 215 -2.28 23.51 -8.92
CA VAL A 215 -1.00 23.75 -9.58
C VAL A 215 -0.83 25.28 -9.71
N LYS A 216 -0.04 25.86 -8.82
CA LYS A 216 0.20 27.33 -8.82
C LYS A 216 1.11 27.76 -9.95
N LYS A 217 2.16 26.97 -10.18
CA LYS A 217 3.18 27.26 -11.18
C LYS A 217 3.83 25.96 -11.62
N ILE A 218 4.04 25.84 -12.91
CA ILE A 218 4.78 24.73 -13.51
C ILE A 218 6.21 25.24 -13.78
N ASN A 219 7.18 24.49 -13.28
CA ASN A 219 8.61 24.68 -13.48
C ASN A 219 9.16 23.53 -14.35
N GLU A 220 10.49 23.42 -14.50
CA GLU A 220 11.12 22.26 -15.14
C GLU A 220 10.79 20.96 -14.38
N GLY A 221 10.43 19.88 -15.09
CA GLY A 221 10.09 18.59 -14.53
C GLY A 221 9.00 17.85 -15.31
N ALA A 222 8.58 16.69 -14.80
CA ALA A 222 7.73 15.76 -15.53
C ALA A 222 6.42 16.38 -16.05
N ILE A 223 5.78 17.28 -15.31
CA ILE A 223 4.55 17.92 -15.75
C ILE A 223 4.81 18.80 -16.98
N ASN A 224 5.88 19.62 -16.96
CA ASN A 224 6.24 20.49 -18.07
C ASN A 224 6.64 19.69 -19.32
N ASP A 225 7.43 18.64 -19.13
CA ASP A 225 8.08 17.94 -20.22
C ASP A 225 7.14 16.95 -20.93
N GLN A 226 6.16 16.40 -20.20
CA GLN A 226 5.32 15.32 -20.69
C GLN A 226 3.86 15.71 -20.88
N THR A 227 3.43 16.91 -20.43
CA THR A 227 2.02 17.31 -20.49
C THR A 227 1.83 18.69 -21.10
N ARG A 228 0.56 19.02 -21.39
CA ARG A 228 0.12 20.36 -21.71
C ARG A 228 -0.61 21.04 -20.54
N MET A 229 -0.40 20.52 -19.33
CA MET A 229 -0.98 21.09 -18.14
C MET A 229 -0.51 22.54 -17.98
N LYS A 230 -1.37 23.41 -17.44
CA LYS A 230 -1.07 24.81 -17.21
C LYS A 230 -1.34 25.18 -15.74
N ASP A 231 -0.78 26.29 -15.34
CA ASP A 231 -1.05 26.88 -14.04
C ASP A 231 -2.55 27.08 -13.81
N GLY A 232 -2.98 26.89 -12.58
CA GLY A 232 -4.39 26.96 -12.19
C GLY A 232 -5.17 25.66 -12.32
N PHE A 233 -4.56 24.57 -12.81
CA PHE A 233 -5.19 23.24 -12.82
C PHE A 233 -5.47 22.78 -11.40
N ILE A 234 -6.65 22.21 -11.16
CA ILE A 234 -7.04 21.63 -9.89
C ILE A 234 -7.03 20.11 -10.01
N ILE A 235 -6.09 19.49 -9.32
CA ILE A 235 -5.93 18.04 -9.25
C ILE A 235 -6.93 17.50 -8.25
N LEU A 236 -7.74 16.53 -8.68
CA LEU A 236 -8.72 15.82 -7.84
C LEU A 236 -8.33 14.36 -7.58
N LYS A 237 -7.58 13.73 -8.52
CA LYS A 237 -7.15 12.34 -8.39
C LYS A 237 -5.72 12.16 -8.88
N VAL A 238 -5.06 11.18 -8.28
CA VAL A 238 -3.81 10.59 -8.79
C VAL A 238 -4.09 9.10 -8.96
N ASN A 239 -4.00 8.62 -10.18
CA ASN A 239 -4.55 7.34 -10.58
C ASN A 239 -6.07 7.33 -10.24
N ASP A 240 -6.58 6.27 -9.61
CA ASP A 240 -7.98 6.19 -9.19
C ASP A 240 -8.25 6.77 -7.79
N LYS A 241 -7.21 7.29 -7.12
CA LYS A 241 -7.29 7.76 -5.74
C LYS A 241 -7.60 9.25 -5.67
N GLU A 242 -8.70 9.61 -5.02
CA GLU A 242 -9.01 11.01 -4.70
C GLU A 242 -7.95 11.62 -3.79
N VAL A 243 -7.60 12.89 -4.06
CA VAL A 243 -6.66 13.68 -3.28
C VAL A 243 -7.27 15.04 -2.95
N LYS A 244 -7.25 15.41 -1.67
CA LYS A 244 -7.83 16.66 -1.16
C LYS A 244 -6.77 17.66 -0.72
N THR A 245 -5.57 17.17 -0.42
CA THR A 245 -4.44 17.96 0.08
C THR A 245 -3.16 17.62 -0.68
N VAL A 246 -2.16 18.50 -0.60
CA VAL A 246 -0.83 18.26 -1.16
C VAL A 246 -0.22 17.00 -0.55
N ASP A 247 -0.39 16.77 0.76
CA ASP A 247 0.17 15.58 1.42
C ASP A 247 -0.51 14.29 0.94
N GLU A 248 -1.83 14.31 0.73
CA GLU A 248 -2.54 13.17 0.13
C GLU A 248 -2.08 12.91 -1.31
N MET A 249 -1.84 13.97 -2.09
CA MET A 249 -1.29 13.84 -3.44
C MET A 249 0.12 13.25 -3.41
N LYS A 250 1.03 13.76 -2.56
CA LYS A 250 2.36 13.20 -2.36
C LYS A 250 2.31 11.70 -2.03
N ALA A 251 1.42 11.33 -1.11
CA ALA A 251 1.22 9.94 -0.72
C ALA A 251 0.63 9.08 -1.86
N ALA A 252 -0.23 9.65 -2.71
CA ALA A 252 -0.82 8.94 -3.85
C ALA A 252 0.18 8.73 -5.00
N VAL A 253 1.06 9.71 -5.26
CA VAL A 253 2.18 9.57 -6.21
C VAL A 253 3.16 8.53 -5.69
N GLY A 254 3.63 8.68 -4.45
CA GLY A 254 4.48 7.71 -3.75
C GLY A 254 5.71 7.30 -4.57
N VAL A 255 5.90 6.00 -4.73
CA VAL A 255 6.99 5.37 -5.50
C VAL A 255 6.56 4.88 -6.89
N ASN A 256 5.42 5.34 -7.39
CA ASN A 256 4.94 4.90 -8.68
C ASN A 256 5.81 5.49 -9.80
N LYS A 257 6.26 4.65 -10.71
CA LYS A 257 7.02 5.06 -11.90
C LYS A 257 6.15 5.74 -12.96
N SER A 258 4.86 5.45 -12.94
CA SER A 258 3.88 6.06 -13.83
C SER A 258 2.64 6.42 -13.03
N ILE A 259 2.09 7.60 -13.30
CA ILE A 259 0.86 8.09 -12.69
C ILE A 259 -0.05 8.73 -13.74
N THR A 260 -1.33 8.81 -13.43
CA THR A 260 -2.29 9.65 -14.16
C THR A 260 -2.84 10.68 -13.20
N ILE A 261 -2.67 11.95 -13.52
CA ILE A 261 -3.26 13.07 -12.77
C ILE A 261 -4.57 13.43 -13.45
N SER A 262 -5.67 13.43 -12.68
CA SER A 262 -6.99 13.82 -13.17
C SER A 262 -7.53 15.01 -12.42
N GLY A 263 -8.19 15.93 -13.13
CA GLY A 263 -8.72 17.15 -12.53
C GLY A 263 -9.37 18.07 -13.56
N PHE A 264 -9.49 19.35 -13.22
CA PHE A 264 -10.17 20.32 -14.07
C PHE A 264 -9.55 21.73 -13.99
N TYR A 265 -9.93 22.57 -14.93
CA TYR A 265 -9.65 24.02 -14.87
C TYR A 265 -10.91 24.77 -14.46
N PRO A 266 -10.85 25.70 -13.48
CA PRO A 266 -11.97 26.56 -13.14
C PRO A 266 -12.45 27.37 -14.36
N GLY A 267 -13.78 27.31 -14.63
CA GLY A 267 -14.39 28.00 -15.74
C GLY A 267 -14.33 27.27 -17.10
N TYR A 268 -13.84 26.04 -17.12
CA TYR A 268 -13.88 25.18 -18.29
C TYR A 268 -14.62 23.88 -17.96
N ASP A 269 -15.41 23.41 -18.91
CA ASP A 269 -16.14 22.15 -18.76
C ASP A 269 -15.21 20.94 -18.99
N GLY A 270 -15.41 19.88 -18.21
CA GLY A 270 -14.76 18.59 -18.39
C GLY A 270 -13.66 18.29 -17.36
N VAL A 271 -13.31 17.01 -17.31
CA VAL A 271 -12.18 16.47 -16.53
C VAL A 271 -11.07 16.14 -17.51
N TYR A 272 -9.87 16.57 -17.17
CA TYR A 272 -8.67 16.32 -17.96
C TYR A 272 -7.81 15.28 -17.26
N GLU A 273 -7.15 14.44 -18.04
CA GLU A 273 -6.26 13.40 -17.55
C GLU A 273 -4.89 13.55 -18.19
N TYR A 274 -3.86 13.51 -17.36
CA TYR A 274 -2.47 13.65 -17.76
C TYR A 274 -1.67 12.45 -17.28
N PRO A 275 -1.35 11.49 -18.17
CA PRO A 275 -0.42 10.42 -17.84
C PRO A 275 1.01 10.97 -17.76
N LEU A 276 1.78 10.51 -16.77
CA LEU A 276 3.14 10.94 -16.48
C LEU A 276 4.01 9.73 -16.16
N SER A 277 5.22 9.70 -16.71
CA SER A 277 6.31 8.81 -16.28
C SER A 277 7.22 9.58 -15.32
N LEU A 278 7.52 8.97 -14.18
CA LEU A 278 8.40 9.53 -13.15
C LEU A 278 9.75 8.80 -13.08
N ASP A 279 10.07 7.98 -14.09
CA ASP A 279 11.41 7.39 -14.21
C ASP A 279 12.40 8.50 -14.59
N ASP A 280 13.52 8.55 -13.89
CA ASP A 280 14.68 9.36 -14.30
C ASP A 280 15.15 8.85 -15.68
N ASN A 281 15.17 9.76 -16.66
CA ASN A 281 15.80 9.53 -17.97
C ASN A 281 17.32 9.52 -17.82
#